data_62ca219f1cd7b475163111b9b33cd10d
#
_entry.id   62ca219f1cd7b475163111b9b33cd10d
#
_cell.length_a   1.000
_cell.length_b   1.000
_cell.length_c   1.000
_cell.angle_alpha   90.00
_cell.angle_beta   90.00
_cell.angle_gamma   90.00
#
_symmetry.space_group_name_H-M   'P 1'
#
loop_
_entity.id
_entity.type
_entity.pdbx_description
1 polymer ?
#
loop_
_entity_poly.entity_id
_entity_poly.type
_entity_poly.pdbx_seq_one_letter_code
_entity_poly.pdbx_strand_id
1 'polypeptide(L)'
;FNNKTIDEVGGDVIGRIYEYFLSKFAKAVASDDGVFFTPKSLVKMLVNVLEPTSGIMLDPACGSGGMFVQTGDFVNHAGLNANTQMTFYGQEKVEYNAQLCLMNMAVHGLNGKIVSGDEANSFYHDAYNLEGKCDYVMANPPFNVDKVKSESAWAAGRLPFGLPGVNAKSKEIGNANYLWISYFHAYLNDHGRAGFVMASSATDSANKDRDIREKLVRTGDVDVMVSVGNNFFYTLSLPCSLWFFDKAKRAENRDKVLFIDARNYYTVVDRTLNEWTEWQLRN
;
A
#
# COMPACT_ATOMS: atom_id res chain seq x y z
N PHE A 1 1.75 8.65 -32.50
CA PHE A 1 2.48 9.10 -31.31
C PHE A 1 3.61 10.10 -31.60
N ASN A 2 3.88 10.44 -32.84
CA ASN A 2 4.91 11.40 -33.19
C ASN A 2 4.25 12.76 -33.50
N ASN A 3 3.68 13.40 -32.48
CA ASN A 3 3.02 14.69 -32.62
C ASN A 3 3.86 15.76 -31.87
N LYS A 4 4.31 16.78 -32.57
CA LYS A 4 5.10 17.90 -32.03
C LYS A 4 4.45 18.56 -30.81
N THR A 5 3.13 18.54 -30.74
CA THR A 5 2.37 19.03 -29.58
C THR A 5 2.66 18.26 -28.29
N ILE A 6 3.07 16.99 -28.37
CA ILE A 6 3.44 16.17 -27.19
C ILE A 6 4.82 16.61 -26.66
N ASP A 7 5.74 16.98 -27.54
CA ASP A 7 7.09 17.43 -27.18
C ASP A 7 7.08 18.84 -26.56
N GLU A 8 6.04 19.63 -26.85
CA GLU A 8 5.87 21.00 -26.33
C GLU A 8 5.16 21.06 -24.96
N VAL A 9 4.48 19.99 -24.56
CA VAL A 9 3.85 19.89 -23.24
C VAL A 9 4.87 19.38 -22.23
N GLY A 10 5.48 20.28 -21.49
CA GLY A 10 6.43 19.93 -20.44
C GLY A 10 5.83 18.97 -19.40
N GLY A 11 6.64 18.01 -18.95
CA GLY A 11 6.28 17.03 -17.93
C GLY A 11 6.08 15.61 -18.48
N ASP A 12 5.73 14.68 -17.59
CA ASP A 12 5.50 13.27 -17.91
C ASP A 12 4.17 13.04 -18.64
N VAL A 13 4.14 13.34 -19.94
CA VAL A 13 2.94 13.14 -20.79
C VAL A 13 2.69 11.66 -21.04
N ILE A 14 3.73 10.88 -21.29
CA ILE A 14 3.62 9.46 -21.60
C ILE A 14 3.10 8.69 -20.36
N GLY A 15 3.63 8.99 -19.19
CA GLY A 15 3.16 8.42 -17.92
C GLY A 15 1.69 8.75 -17.66
N ARG A 16 1.25 9.99 -17.90
CA ARG A 16 -0.17 10.38 -17.75
C ARG A 16 -1.09 9.66 -18.74
N ILE A 17 -0.65 9.48 -19.97
CA ILE A 17 -1.38 8.71 -20.99
C ILE A 17 -1.49 7.25 -20.52
N TYR A 18 -0.39 6.66 -20.05
CA TYR A 18 -0.39 5.30 -19.53
C TYR A 18 -1.32 5.15 -18.34
N GLU A 19 -1.25 6.02 -17.32
CA GLU A 19 -2.16 6.02 -16.16
C GLU A 19 -3.63 6.15 -16.58
N TYR A 20 -3.93 6.99 -17.59
CA TYR A 20 -5.29 7.12 -18.10
C TYR A 20 -5.80 5.80 -18.68
N PHE A 21 -5.02 5.14 -19.53
CA PHE A 21 -5.41 3.85 -20.08
C PHE A 21 -5.48 2.76 -19.00
N LEU A 22 -4.56 2.76 -18.05
CA LEU A 22 -4.56 1.85 -16.91
C LEU A 22 -5.86 2.00 -16.09
N SER A 23 -6.29 3.24 -15.80
CA SER A 23 -7.54 3.51 -15.08
C SER A 23 -8.79 3.09 -15.86
N LYS A 24 -8.79 3.24 -17.19
CA LYS A 24 -9.89 2.76 -18.05
C LYS A 24 -9.90 1.25 -18.12
N PHE A 25 -8.74 0.63 -18.23
CA PHE A 25 -8.59 -0.83 -18.21
C PHE A 25 -9.05 -1.39 -16.86
N ALA A 26 -8.66 -0.80 -15.73
CA ALA A 26 -9.11 -1.20 -14.41
C ALA A 26 -10.65 -1.21 -14.30
N LYS A 27 -11.33 -0.18 -14.83
CA LYS A 27 -12.80 -0.11 -14.87
C LYS A 27 -13.41 -1.19 -15.77
N ALA A 28 -12.73 -1.56 -16.85
CA ALA A 28 -13.23 -2.54 -17.83
C ALA A 28 -13.01 -3.99 -17.38
N VAL A 29 -11.91 -4.28 -16.69
CA VAL A 29 -11.49 -5.62 -16.24
C VAL A 29 -11.89 -5.89 -14.78
N ALA A 30 -12.62 -4.98 -14.17
CA ALA A 30 -13.08 -5.06 -12.78
C ALA A 30 -13.86 -6.34 -12.42
N SER A 31 -14.31 -7.09 -13.41
CA SER A 31 -15.03 -8.36 -13.25
C SER A 31 -14.12 -9.60 -13.31
N ASP A 32 -12.84 -9.43 -13.68
CA ASP A 32 -11.88 -10.55 -13.73
C ASP A 32 -11.08 -10.61 -12.43
N ASP A 33 -11.06 -11.79 -11.80
CA ASP A 33 -10.40 -12.07 -10.54
C ASP A 33 -8.91 -11.67 -10.58
N GLY A 34 -8.53 -10.68 -9.77
CA GLY A 34 -7.14 -10.44 -9.40
C GLY A 34 -6.47 -9.17 -9.93
N VAL A 35 -7.15 -8.31 -10.69
CA VAL A 35 -6.57 -7.02 -11.12
C VAL A 35 -7.17 -5.87 -10.32
N PHE A 36 -6.50 -5.48 -9.24
CA PHE A 36 -6.92 -4.35 -8.41
C PHE A 36 -5.99 -3.16 -8.61
N PHE A 37 -6.57 -2.01 -8.97
CA PHE A 37 -5.84 -0.75 -9.05
C PHE A 37 -6.17 0.12 -7.85
N THR A 38 -5.15 0.56 -7.14
CA THR A 38 -5.34 1.51 -6.04
C THR A 38 -5.65 2.89 -6.61
N PRO A 39 -6.76 3.52 -6.22
CA PRO A 39 -7.11 4.85 -6.66
C PRO A 39 -6.02 5.87 -6.33
N LYS A 40 -5.71 6.73 -7.31
CA LYS A 40 -4.61 7.69 -7.22
C LYS A 40 -4.73 8.62 -6.02
N SER A 41 -5.94 9.05 -5.65
CA SER A 41 -6.15 9.92 -4.50
C SER A 41 -5.79 9.26 -3.17
N LEU A 42 -6.07 7.94 -3.01
CA LEU A 42 -5.66 7.18 -1.83
C LEU A 42 -4.13 7.08 -1.74
N VAL A 43 -3.47 6.77 -2.86
CA VAL A 43 -2.00 6.68 -2.91
C VAL A 43 -1.36 8.02 -2.59
N LYS A 44 -1.86 9.11 -3.16
CA LYS A 44 -1.38 10.48 -2.86
C LYS A 44 -1.52 10.83 -1.38
N MET A 45 -2.63 10.45 -0.75
CA MET A 45 -2.79 10.66 0.70
C MET A 45 -1.70 9.93 1.48
N LEU A 46 -1.44 8.64 1.15
CA LEU A 46 -0.38 7.87 1.80
C LEU A 46 0.98 8.55 1.62
N VAL A 47 1.32 8.92 0.40
CA VAL A 47 2.61 9.58 0.08
C VAL A 47 2.74 10.92 0.79
N ASN A 48 1.68 11.75 0.79
CA ASN A 48 1.72 13.07 1.41
C ASN A 48 1.89 13.00 2.93
N VAL A 49 1.35 11.97 3.60
CA VAL A 49 1.53 11.77 5.04
C VAL A 49 2.92 11.21 5.35
N LEU A 50 3.42 10.30 4.51
CA LEU A 50 4.74 9.68 4.72
C LEU A 50 5.90 10.59 4.33
N GLU A 51 5.71 11.50 3.37
CA GLU A 51 6.75 12.43 2.87
C GLU A 51 8.09 11.73 2.59
N PRO A 52 8.11 10.69 1.70
CA PRO A 52 9.33 9.96 1.43
C PRO A 52 10.38 10.84 0.76
N THR A 53 11.63 10.75 1.22
CA THR A 53 12.74 11.52 0.66
C THR A 53 13.88 10.64 0.16
N SER A 54 14.22 9.60 0.90
CA SER A 54 15.33 8.68 0.55
C SER A 54 15.22 7.37 1.31
N GLY A 55 15.84 6.32 0.77
CA GLY A 55 15.95 5.02 1.42
C GLY A 55 15.23 3.89 0.68
N ILE A 56 15.03 2.80 1.38
CA ILE A 56 14.40 1.57 0.87
C ILE A 56 12.88 1.66 1.05
N MET A 57 12.16 1.54 -0.06
CA MET A 57 10.70 1.42 -0.07
C MET A 57 10.29 0.04 -0.57
N LEU A 58 9.44 -0.64 0.20
CA LEU A 58 8.84 -1.92 -0.15
C LEU A 58 7.32 -1.77 -0.31
N ASP A 59 6.80 -2.37 -1.40
CA ASP A 59 5.39 -2.74 -1.53
C ASP A 59 5.28 -4.25 -1.72
N PRO A 60 4.88 -5.02 -0.69
CA PRO A 60 4.82 -6.48 -0.77
C PRO A 60 3.55 -7.03 -1.44
N ALA A 61 2.72 -6.17 -2.02
CA ALA A 61 1.54 -6.48 -2.83
C ALA A 61 1.37 -5.42 -3.92
N CYS A 62 2.42 -5.21 -4.73
CA CYS A 62 2.59 -3.96 -5.48
C CYS A 62 1.64 -3.78 -6.66
N GLY A 63 0.91 -4.82 -7.08
CA GLY A 63 -0.04 -4.69 -8.18
C GLY A 63 0.59 -4.06 -9.42
N SER A 64 0.01 -3.00 -9.93
CA SER A 64 0.52 -2.23 -11.08
C SER A 64 1.55 -1.15 -10.73
N GLY A 65 2.05 -1.09 -9.49
CA GLY A 65 3.11 -0.18 -9.08
C GLY A 65 2.71 1.27 -8.79
N GLY A 66 1.43 1.52 -8.54
CA GLY A 66 0.93 2.88 -8.26
C GLY A 66 1.61 3.55 -7.07
N MET A 67 1.99 2.78 -6.03
CA MET A 67 2.72 3.30 -4.87
C MET A 67 4.10 3.81 -5.26
N PHE A 68 4.84 3.10 -6.11
CA PHE A 68 6.17 3.50 -6.58
C PHE A 68 6.12 4.77 -7.44
N VAL A 69 5.17 4.83 -8.37
CA VAL A 69 5.02 5.98 -9.27
C VAL A 69 4.70 7.25 -8.50
N GLN A 70 3.72 7.22 -7.60
CA GLN A 70 3.36 8.41 -6.81
C GLN A 70 4.47 8.81 -5.84
N THR A 71 5.23 7.85 -5.29
CA THR A 71 6.41 8.14 -4.46
C THR A 71 7.51 8.79 -5.31
N GLY A 72 7.81 8.25 -6.49
CA GLY A 72 8.78 8.82 -7.42
C GLY A 72 8.43 10.24 -7.83
N ASP A 73 7.15 10.47 -8.16
CA ASP A 73 6.64 11.80 -8.48
C ASP A 73 6.82 12.77 -7.31
N PHE A 74 6.49 12.36 -6.09
CA PHE A 74 6.64 13.18 -4.89
C PHE A 74 8.09 13.59 -4.66
N VAL A 75 9.02 12.63 -4.70
CA VAL A 75 10.46 12.86 -4.52
C VAL A 75 11.01 13.81 -5.60
N ASN A 76 10.62 13.60 -6.87
CA ASN A 76 11.05 14.43 -7.97
C ASN A 76 10.49 15.86 -7.87
N HIS A 77 9.24 16.02 -7.45
CA HIS A 77 8.63 17.35 -7.22
C HIS A 77 9.27 18.11 -6.05
N ALA A 78 9.88 17.42 -5.09
CA ALA A 78 10.68 18.02 -4.05
C ALA A 78 12.08 18.47 -4.52
N GLY A 79 12.37 18.36 -5.82
CA GLY A 79 13.67 18.74 -6.41
C GLY A 79 14.78 17.68 -6.24
N LEU A 80 14.41 16.49 -5.81
CA LEU A 80 15.31 15.34 -5.68
C LEU A 80 15.21 14.44 -6.92
N ASN A 81 16.08 13.45 -7.03
CA ASN A 81 15.99 12.42 -8.07
C ASN A 81 15.62 11.08 -7.44
N ALA A 82 14.41 10.59 -7.74
CA ALA A 82 13.90 9.36 -7.15
C ALA A 82 14.79 8.14 -7.38
N ASN A 83 15.45 8.03 -8.56
CA ASN A 83 16.31 6.90 -8.87
C ASN A 83 17.66 6.91 -8.10
N THR A 84 18.07 8.05 -7.58
CA THR A 84 19.30 8.16 -6.75
C THR A 84 19.00 8.15 -5.27
N GLN A 85 17.81 8.60 -4.87
CA GLN A 85 17.41 8.70 -3.47
C GLN A 85 16.69 7.45 -2.98
N MET A 86 15.86 6.83 -3.82
CA MET A 86 15.01 5.72 -3.43
C MET A 86 15.48 4.40 -4.05
N THR A 87 15.30 3.31 -3.30
CA THR A 87 15.42 1.95 -3.81
C THR A 87 14.06 1.27 -3.66
N PHE A 88 13.42 0.98 -4.81
CA PHE A 88 12.10 0.37 -4.84
C PHE A 88 12.17 -1.15 -4.93
N TYR A 89 11.46 -1.84 -4.04
CA TYR A 89 11.25 -3.28 -4.06
C TYR A 89 9.77 -3.62 -4.07
N GLY A 90 9.35 -4.53 -4.95
CA GLY A 90 7.97 -4.99 -5.04
C GLY A 90 7.86 -6.50 -5.10
N GLN A 91 6.84 -7.04 -4.44
CA GLN A 91 6.40 -8.42 -4.59
C GLN A 91 4.97 -8.43 -5.14
N GLU A 92 4.75 -9.20 -6.21
CA GLU A 92 3.42 -9.36 -6.81
C GLU A 92 3.23 -10.81 -7.28
N LYS A 93 2.26 -11.49 -6.68
CA LYS A 93 2.01 -12.91 -6.99
C LYS A 93 1.55 -13.15 -8.43
N VAL A 94 0.77 -12.21 -8.99
CA VAL A 94 0.22 -12.33 -10.34
C VAL A 94 1.22 -11.74 -11.34
N GLU A 95 1.82 -12.59 -12.18
CA GLU A 95 2.86 -12.20 -13.15
C GLU A 95 2.41 -11.06 -14.07
N TYR A 96 1.16 -11.07 -14.52
CA TYR A 96 0.62 -10.03 -15.37
C TYR A 96 0.63 -8.65 -14.67
N ASN A 97 0.24 -8.59 -13.40
CA ASN A 97 0.30 -7.35 -12.63
C ASN A 97 1.74 -6.87 -12.44
N ALA A 98 2.69 -7.78 -12.21
CA ALA A 98 4.11 -7.44 -12.11
C ALA A 98 4.66 -6.86 -13.41
N GLN A 99 4.23 -7.38 -14.57
CA GLN A 99 4.57 -6.81 -15.87
C GLN A 99 4.00 -5.40 -16.03
N LEU A 100 2.74 -5.17 -15.62
CA LEU A 100 2.14 -3.84 -15.60
C LEU A 100 2.90 -2.89 -14.66
N CYS A 101 3.36 -3.37 -13.51
CA CYS A 101 4.19 -2.61 -12.59
C CYS A 101 5.49 -2.15 -13.24
N LEU A 102 6.23 -3.08 -13.85
CA LEU A 102 7.48 -2.77 -14.54
C LEU A 102 7.28 -1.78 -15.70
N MET A 103 6.21 -1.95 -16.49
CA MET A 103 5.85 -1.00 -17.55
C MET A 103 5.53 0.38 -16.98
N ASN A 104 4.73 0.43 -15.90
CA ASN A 104 4.35 1.68 -15.24
C ASN A 104 5.59 2.43 -14.72
N MET A 105 6.47 1.73 -14.03
CA MET A 105 7.74 2.31 -13.56
C MET A 105 8.60 2.82 -14.72
N ALA A 106 8.73 2.02 -15.80
CA ALA A 106 9.54 2.37 -16.95
C ALA A 106 9.04 3.65 -17.66
N VAL A 107 7.71 3.79 -17.87
CA VAL A 107 7.14 4.98 -18.52
C VAL A 107 7.26 6.24 -17.65
N HIS A 108 7.40 6.10 -16.35
CA HIS A 108 7.69 7.20 -15.42
C HIS A 108 9.19 7.37 -15.13
N GLY A 109 10.05 6.65 -15.86
CA GLY A 109 11.49 6.74 -15.71
C GLY A 109 12.02 6.26 -14.36
N LEU A 110 11.31 5.34 -13.68
CA LEU A 110 11.70 4.80 -12.38
C LEU A 110 12.35 3.42 -12.52
N ASN A 111 13.34 3.16 -11.69
CA ASN A 111 13.98 1.86 -11.53
C ASN A 111 13.50 1.17 -10.25
N GLY A 112 13.30 -0.15 -10.31
CA GLY A 112 12.93 -0.95 -9.16
C GLY A 112 13.16 -2.43 -9.40
N LYS A 113 13.11 -3.20 -8.32
CA LYS A 113 13.22 -4.66 -8.34
C LYS A 113 11.86 -5.26 -8.01
N ILE A 114 11.25 -5.92 -9.00
CA ILE A 114 9.94 -6.54 -8.87
C ILE A 114 10.09 -8.04 -9.08
N VAL A 115 9.64 -8.81 -8.10
CA VAL A 115 9.55 -10.28 -8.20
C VAL A 115 8.10 -10.69 -8.37
N SER A 116 7.85 -11.76 -9.14
CA SER A 116 6.50 -12.27 -9.41
C SER A 116 6.41 -13.79 -9.21
N GLY A 117 5.19 -14.30 -9.23
CA GLY A 117 4.91 -15.72 -9.08
C GLY A 117 4.90 -16.20 -7.62
N ASP A 118 5.11 -17.51 -7.44
CA ASP A 118 5.00 -18.12 -6.10
C ASP A 118 6.03 -17.58 -5.10
N GLU A 119 7.24 -17.27 -5.55
CA GLU A 119 8.29 -16.66 -4.71
C GLU A 119 7.93 -15.23 -4.25
N ALA A 120 7.03 -14.58 -4.95
CA ALA A 120 6.48 -13.28 -4.57
C ALA A 120 5.27 -13.36 -3.64
N ASN A 121 4.84 -14.56 -3.25
CA ASN A 121 3.75 -14.69 -2.28
C ASN A 121 4.21 -14.24 -0.89
N SER A 122 3.88 -13.00 -0.55
CA SER A 122 4.33 -12.35 0.69
C SER A 122 3.85 -13.01 1.98
N PHE A 123 2.84 -13.86 1.92
CA PHE A 123 2.46 -14.66 3.09
C PHE A 123 3.54 -15.66 3.48
N TYR A 124 4.34 -16.13 2.52
CA TYR A 124 5.30 -17.22 2.71
C TYR A 124 6.74 -16.81 2.42
N HIS A 125 6.96 -15.65 1.80
CA HIS A 125 8.30 -15.23 1.35
C HIS A 125 8.59 -13.76 1.63
N ASP A 126 9.78 -13.50 2.15
CA ASP A 126 10.45 -12.21 2.10
C ASP A 126 11.51 -12.30 1.00
N ALA A 127 11.08 -12.08 -0.25
CA ALA A 127 11.88 -12.38 -1.44
C ALA A 127 13.22 -11.61 -1.50
N TYR A 128 13.33 -10.51 -0.76
CA TYR A 128 14.53 -9.66 -0.75
C TYR A 128 15.22 -9.60 0.60
N ASN A 129 14.76 -10.38 1.59
CA ASN A 129 15.29 -10.37 2.96
C ASN A 129 15.28 -8.96 3.58
N LEU A 130 14.15 -8.29 3.51
CA LEU A 130 13.98 -6.90 3.93
C LEU A 130 13.37 -6.73 5.33
N GLU A 131 13.11 -7.80 6.07
CA GLU A 131 12.65 -7.68 7.46
C GLU A 131 13.60 -6.76 8.26
N GLY A 132 13.03 -5.73 8.89
CA GLY A 132 13.76 -4.74 9.69
C GLY A 132 14.64 -3.76 8.90
N LYS A 133 14.51 -3.66 7.58
CA LYS A 133 15.42 -2.85 6.75
C LYS A 133 14.76 -1.71 5.97
N CYS A 134 13.43 -1.68 5.89
CA CYS A 134 12.74 -0.69 5.09
C CYS A 134 12.61 0.65 5.80
N ASP A 135 12.91 1.72 5.09
CA ASP A 135 12.60 3.09 5.50
C ASP A 135 11.12 3.39 5.30
N TYR A 136 10.55 2.84 4.23
CA TYR A 136 9.13 2.97 3.90
C TYR A 136 8.50 1.63 3.51
N VAL A 137 7.29 1.39 3.99
CA VAL A 137 6.40 0.33 3.50
C VAL A 137 5.09 0.96 3.10
N MET A 138 4.70 0.81 1.84
CA MET A 138 3.42 1.30 1.34
C MET A 138 2.71 0.20 0.59
N ALA A 139 1.43 -0.02 0.88
CA ALA A 139 0.69 -1.09 0.23
C ALA A 139 -0.83 -0.86 0.23
N ASN A 140 -1.48 -1.47 -0.75
CA ASN A 140 -2.90 -1.77 -0.74
C ASN A 140 -3.07 -3.29 -0.94
N PRO A 141 -2.91 -4.10 0.11
CA PRO A 141 -2.95 -5.54 0.00
C PRO A 141 -4.38 -6.05 -0.29
N PRO A 142 -4.54 -7.27 -0.80
CA PRO A 142 -5.86 -7.88 -0.90
C PRO A 142 -6.48 -8.08 0.48
N PHE A 143 -7.75 -7.62 0.65
CA PHE A 143 -8.46 -7.67 1.92
C PHE A 143 -9.11 -9.05 2.15
N ASN A 144 -9.20 -9.44 3.41
CA ASN A 144 -9.95 -10.61 3.88
C ASN A 144 -9.56 -11.92 3.19
N VAL A 145 -8.30 -12.07 2.79
CA VAL A 145 -7.81 -13.33 2.22
C VAL A 145 -7.93 -14.44 3.28
N ASP A 146 -8.51 -15.56 2.88
CA ASP A 146 -8.67 -16.75 3.71
C ASP A 146 -7.71 -17.88 3.28
N LYS A 147 -7.74 -19.00 4.03
CA LYS A 147 -7.00 -20.24 3.74
C LYS A 147 -5.48 -20.09 3.64
N VAL A 148 -4.91 -19.10 4.35
CA VAL A 148 -3.45 -18.98 4.45
C VAL A 148 -2.92 -20.06 5.40
N LYS A 149 -1.95 -20.86 4.95
CA LYS A 149 -1.34 -21.93 5.75
C LYS A 149 -0.57 -21.36 6.93
N SER A 150 -1.05 -21.62 8.15
CA SER A 150 -0.49 -21.00 9.37
C SER A 150 0.95 -21.41 9.64
N GLU A 151 1.32 -22.68 9.40
CA GLU A 151 2.69 -23.17 9.60
C GLU A 151 3.68 -22.50 8.64
N SER A 152 3.30 -22.37 7.35
CA SER A 152 4.13 -21.71 6.36
C SER A 152 4.29 -20.22 6.63
N ALA A 153 3.21 -19.53 7.04
CA ALA A 153 3.26 -18.14 7.42
C ALA A 153 4.14 -17.91 8.66
N TRP A 154 4.04 -18.83 9.65
CA TRP A 154 4.89 -18.78 10.83
C TRP A 154 6.37 -18.99 10.49
N ALA A 155 6.67 -19.99 9.66
CA ALA A 155 8.04 -20.29 9.23
C ALA A 155 8.67 -19.15 8.41
N ALA A 156 7.86 -18.38 7.70
CA ALA A 156 8.29 -17.22 6.93
C ALA A 156 8.69 -16.01 7.80
N GLY A 157 8.43 -16.03 9.11
CA GLY A 157 8.78 -14.94 10.03
C GLY A 157 7.86 -13.72 9.91
N ARG A 158 8.37 -12.56 10.33
CA ARG A 158 7.70 -11.25 10.26
C ARG A 158 6.40 -11.15 11.07
N LEU A 159 6.27 -11.93 12.12
CA LEU A 159 5.10 -12.01 12.98
C LEU A 159 5.42 -11.62 14.44
N PRO A 160 5.85 -10.37 14.69
CA PRO A 160 6.27 -9.91 16.02
C PRO A 160 5.15 -9.98 17.04
N PHE A 161 3.90 -9.98 16.61
CA PHE A 161 2.72 -9.99 17.49
C PHE A 161 2.05 -11.34 17.59
N GLY A 162 2.51 -12.36 16.83
CA GLY A 162 1.95 -13.70 16.75
C GLY A 162 1.00 -13.89 15.56
N LEU A 163 0.41 -15.08 15.48
CA LEU A 163 -0.54 -15.46 14.43
C LEU A 163 -1.95 -14.92 14.71
N PRO A 164 -2.68 -14.47 13.68
CA PRO A 164 -4.12 -14.24 13.76
C PRO A 164 -4.89 -15.55 14.01
N GLY A 165 -6.21 -15.48 14.01
CA GLY A 165 -7.06 -16.64 14.26
C GLY A 165 -6.82 -17.79 13.29
N VAL A 166 -6.45 -18.97 13.83
CA VAL A 166 -6.20 -20.20 13.06
C VAL A 166 -7.33 -21.19 13.29
N ASN A 167 -7.86 -21.77 12.22
CA ASN A 167 -8.83 -22.85 12.30
C ASN A 167 -8.17 -24.11 12.87
N ALA A 168 -8.74 -24.68 13.93
CA ALA A 168 -8.16 -25.82 14.64
C ALA A 168 -8.05 -27.09 13.78
N LYS A 169 -8.97 -27.28 12.80
CA LYS A 169 -9.02 -28.46 11.94
C LYS A 169 -8.16 -28.29 10.69
N SER A 170 -8.38 -27.23 9.90
CA SER A 170 -7.65 -27.01 8.64
C SER A 170 -6.23 -26.47 8.81
N LYS A 171 -5.91 -25.93 10.01
CA LYS A 171 -4.63 -25.25 10.28
C LYS A 171 -4.40 -24.01 9.39
N GLU A 172 -5.48 -23.40 8.94
CA GLU A 172 -5.47 -22.24 8.07
C GLU A 172 -5.93 -20.99 8.83
N ILE A 173 -5.39 -19.86 8.42
CA ILE A 173 -5.80 -18.54 8.89
C ILE A 173 -7.04 -18.13 8.10
N GLY A 174 -8.12 -17.81 8.79
CA GLY A 174 -9.42 -17.49 8.18
C GLY A 174 -9.53 -16.04 7.68
N ASN A 175 -8.64 -15.15 8.15
CA ASN A 175 -8.55 -13.77 7.66
C ASN A 175 -7.12 -13.24 7.82
N ALA A 176 -6.49 -12.88 6.72
CA ALA A 176 -5.09 -12.48 6.67
C ALA A 176 -4.83 -10.98 6.88
N ASN A 177 -5.83 -10.17 7.20
CA ASN A 177 -5.63 -8.72 7.39
C ASN A 177 -4.53 -8.45 8.43
N TYR A 178 -4.52 -9.18 9.54
CA TYR A 178 -3.50 -9.00 10.58
C TYR A 178 -2.16 -9.69 10.31
N LEU A 179 -2.06 -10.54 9.28
CA LEU A 179 -0.77 -10.92 8.72
C LEU A 179 -0.13 -9.72 8.02
N TRP A 180 -0.88 -9.07 7.12
CA TRP A 180 -0.41 -7.88 6.42
C TRP A 180 0.04 -6.77 7.39
N ILE A 181 -0.81 -6.45 8.36
CA ILE A 181 -0.51 -5.43 9.37
C ILE A 181 0.79 -5.75 10.13
N SER A 182 0.99 -7.03 10.53
CA SER A 182 2.20 -7.48 11.21
C SER A 182 3.44 -7.41 10.31
N TYR A 183 3.31 -7.83 9.05
CA TYR A 183 4.40 -7.78 8.07
C TYR A 183 4.86 -6.35 7.79
N PHE A 184 3.91 -5.41 7.61
CA PHE A 184 4.27 -4.01 7.36
C PHE A 184 5.06 -3.42 8.52
N HIS A 185 4.70 -3.74 9.75
CA HIS A 185 5.48 -3.33 10.92
C HIS A 185 6.85 -4.02 10.99
N ALA A 186 6.90 -5.33 10.72
CA ALA A 186 8.14 -6.12 10.78
C ALA A 186 9.17 -5.72 9.73
N TYR A 187 8.74 -5.29 8.55
CA TYR A 187 9.65 -4.81 7.50
C TYR A 187 10.37 -3.49 7.84
N LEU A 188 9.77 -2.65 8.69
CA LEU A 188 10.34 -1.35 9.03
C LEU A 188 11.62 -1.48 9.86
N ASN A 189 12.64 -0.68 9.51
CA ASN A 189 13.77 -0.43 10.37
C ASN A 189 13.39 0.43 11.59
N ASP A 190 14.33 0.76 12.47
CA ASP A 190 14.06 1.44 13.75
C ASP A 190 13.52 2.88 13.63
N HIS A 191 13.55 3.44 12.44
CA HIS A 191 13.01 4.77 12.12
C HIS A 191 12.12 4.77 10.89
N GLY A 192 11.74 3.57 10.43
CA GLY A 192 10.90 3.40 9.26
C GLY A 192 9.45 3.81 9.50
N ARG A 193 8.77 4.16 8.40
CA ARG A 193 7.38 4.56 8.38
C ARG A 193 6.58 3.70 7.40
N ALA A 194 5.37 3.35 7.77
CA ALA A 194 4.45 2.63 6.88
C ALA A 194 3.17 3.43 6.67
N GLY A 195 2.61 3.33 5.46
CA GLY A 195 1.28 3.83 5.14
C GLY A 195 0.57 2.85 4.21
N PHE A 196 -0.60 2.35 4.61
CA PHE A 196 -1.29 1.32 3.86
C PHE A 196 -2.81 1.41 3.96
N VAL A 197 -3.45 0.82 2.98
CA VAL A 197 -4.92 0.71 2.94
C VAL A 197 -5.33 -0.62 3.58
N MET A 198 -6.40 -0.59 4.36
CA MET A 198 -6.95 -1.78 4.98
C MET A 198 -8.49 -1.74 5.00
N ALA A 199 -9.13 -2.89 4.95
CA ALA A 199 -10.57 -2.99 5.15
C ALA A 199 -10.99 -2.36 6.49
N SER A 200 -12.09 -1.61 6.51
CA SER A 200 -12.59 -0.99 7.75
C SER A 200 -12.83 -1.99 8.86
N SER A 201 -13.23 -3.23 8.53
CA SER A 201 -13.44 -4.31 9.51
C SER A 201 -12.19 -4.70 10.31
N ALA A 202 -10.99 -4.35 9.83
CA ALA A 202 -9.76 -4.61 10.59
C ALA A 202 -9.67 -3.76 11.87
N THR A 203 -10.38 -2.63 11.96
CA THR A 203 -10.32 -1.73 13.12
C THR A 203 -11.10 -2.25 14.33
N ASP A 204 -12.07 -3.15 14.13
CA ASP A 204 -12.93 -3.70 15.19
C ASP A 204 -12.88 -5.23 15.31
N SER A 205 -11.97 -5.89 14.57
CA SER A 205 -11.74 -7.33 14.65
C SER A 205 -11.56 -7.80 16.10
N ALA A 206 -12.18 -8.94 16.43
CA ALA A 206 -12.19 -9.53 17.76
C ALA A 206 -11.12 -10.65 17.92
N ASN A 207 -11.12 -11.31 19.09
CA ASN A 207 -10.29 -12.48 19.39
C ASN A 207 -8.78 -12.24 19.16
N LYS A 208 -8.11 -13.15 18.44
CA LYS A 208 -6.68 -13.10 18.19
C LYS A 208 -6.23 -11.84 17.44
N ASP A 209 -7.05 -11.34 16.55
CA ASP A 209 -6.77 -10.10 15.83
C ASP A 209 -6.76 -8.90 16.78
N ARG A 210 -7.67 -8.88 17.76
CA ARG A 210 -7.66 -7.89 18.85
C ARG A 210 -6.38 -7.98 19.69
N ASP A 211 -5.92 -9.21 20.02
CA ASP A 211 -4.70 -9.39 20.79
C ASP A 211 -3.47 -8.85 20.03
N ILE A 212 -3.39 -9.07 18.71
CA ILE A 212 -2.34 -8.52 17.85
C ILE A 212 -2.42 -7.00 17.82
N ARG A 213 -3.62 -6.44 17.63
CA ARG A 213 -3.83 -4.97 17.60
C ARG A 213 -3.43 -4.34 18.93
N GLU A 214 -3.75 -4.95 20.06
CA GLU A 214 -3.33 -4.47 21.37
C GLU A 214 -1.81 -4.42 21.50
N LYS A 215 -1.10 -5.49 21.10
CA LYS A 215 0.36 -5.53 21.12
C LYS A 215 0.96 -4.47 20.21
N LEU A 216 0.42 -4.31 19.00
CA LEU A 216 0.84 -3.29 18.06
C LEU A 216 0.67 -1.87 18.63
N VAL A 217 -0.50 -1.55 19.18
CA VAL A 217 -0.73 -0.23 19.78
C VAL A 217 0.21 0.03 20.96
N ARG A 218 0.54 -1.00 21.74
CA ARG A 218 1.47 -0.90 22.89
C ARG A 218 2.92 -0.62 22.45
N THR A 219 3.30 -0.82 21.19
CA THR A 219 4.63 -0.41 20.70
C THR A 219 4.79 1.11 20.70
N GLY A 220 3.68 1.84 20.57
CA GLY A 220 3.67 3.30 20.38
C GLY A 220 3.94 3.72 18.92
N ASP A 221 4.04 2.77 17.98
CA ASP A 221 4.39 3.04 16.59
C ASP A 221 3.19 3.37 15.71
N VAL A 222 1.95 3.10 16.17
CA VAL A 222 0.75 3.53 15.44
C VAL A 222 0.60 5.04 15.56
N ASP A 223 0.62 5.74 14.43
CA ASP A 223 0.68 7.20 14.39
C ASP A 223 -0.65 7.84 14.01
N VAL A 224 -1.16 7.51 12.83
CA VAL A 224 -2.40 8.09 12.29
C VAL A 224 -3.32 6.98 11.77
N MET A 225 -4.60 7.18 11.96
CA MET A 225 -5.67 6.33 11.43
C MET A 225 -6.69 7.23 10.71
N VAL A 226 -6.94 6.99 9.43
CA VAL A 226 -7.92 7.75 8.64
C VAL A 226 -9.06 6.83 8.24
N SER A 227 -10.29 7.15 8.63
CA SER A 227 -11.49 6.45 8.16
C SER A 227 -11.95 7.02 6.84
N VAL A 228 -12.08 6.18 5.82
CA VAL A 228 -12.46 6.55 4.45
C VAL A 228 -13.84 5.99 4.12
N GLY A 229 -14.67 6.79 3.48
CA GLY A 229 -16.02 6.40 3.07
C GLY A 229 -16.07 5.41 1.91
N ASN A 230 -17.28 5.11 1.48
CA ASN A 230 -17.51 4.23 0.32
C ASN A 230 -17.08 4.89 -1.00
N ASN A 231 -17.03 4.09 -2.06
CA ASN A 231 -16.84 4.53 -3.45
C ASN A 231 -15.49 5.22 -3.72
N PHE A 232 -14.47 4.94 -2.93
CA PHE A 232 -13.11 5.38 -3.28
C PHE A 232 -12.42 4.40 -4.24
N PHE A 233 -12.85 3.16 -4.34
CA PHE A 233 -12.31 2.18 -5.29
C PHE A 233 -13.08 2.20 -6.60
N TYR A 234 -12.38 1.94 -7.71
CA TYR A 234 -13.00 1.95 -9.06
C TYR A 234 -14.09 0.90 -9.25
N THR A 235 -14.02 -0.20 -8.50
CA THR A 235 -14.80 -1.43 -8.74
C THR A 235 -15.56 -1.93 -7.52
N LEU A 236 -15.26 -1.41 -6.34
CA LEU A 236 -15.83 -1.85 -5.09
C LEU A 236 -16.36 -0.67 -4.27
N SER A 237 -17.59 -0.79 -3.80
CA SER A 237 -18.18 0.18 -2.87
C SER A 237 -17.94 -0.26 -1.42
N LEU A 238 -16.66 -0.34 -1.03
CA LEU A 238 -16.27 -0.72 0.33
C LEU A 238 -15.63 0.47 1.05
N PRO A 239 -15.98 0.72 2.32
CA PRO A 239 -15.23 1.64 3.15
C PRO A 239 -13.89 1.03 3.52
N CYS A 240 -12.87 1.87 3.64
CA CYS A 240 -11.54 1.45 4.07
C CYS A 240 -10.99 2.37 5.15
N SER A 241 -9.85 2.00 5.68
CA SER A 241 -9.06 2.83 6.58
C SER A 241 -7.63 2.93 6.06
N LEU A 242 -7.01 4.09 6.26
CA LEU A 242 -5.58 4.26 6.05
C LEU A 242 -4.90 4.19 7.41
N TRP A 243 -3.88 3.36 7.48
CA TRP A 243 -3.09 3.14 8.67
C TRP A 243 -1.70 3.68 8.45
N PHE A 244 -1.17 4.39 9.45
CA PHE A 244 0.18 4.90 9.42
C PHE A 244 0.97 4.47 10.65
N PHE A 245 2.18 3.93 10.42
CA PHE A 245 3.16 3.61 11.44
C PHE A 245 4.35 4.55 11.35
N ASP A 246 4.92 4.89 12.49
CA ASP A 246 6.16 5.66 12.60
C ASP A 246 6.98 5.12 13.79
N LYS A 247 8.06 4.40 13.50
CA LYS A 247 8.95 3.87 14.55
C LYS A 247 9.85 4.93 15.17
N ALA A 248 10.01 6.10 14.53
CA ALA A 248 10.71 7.27 15.06
C ALA A 248 9.78 8.33 15.65
N LYS A 249 8.57 7.95 16.00
CA LYS A 249 7.56 8.84 16.58
C LYS A 249 8.11 9.59 17.80
N ARG A 250 7.87 10.90 17.86
CA ARG A 250 8.34 11.76 18.95
C ARG A 250 7.84 11.25 20.31
N ALA A 251 8.68 11.37 21.34
CA ALA A 251 8.39 10.85 22.68
C ALA A 251 7.04 11.35 23.23
N GLU A 252 6.72 12.65 23.01
CA GLU A 252 5.47 13.28 23.45
C GLU A 252 4.21 12.75 22.75
N ASN A 253 4.37 12.00 21.67
CA ASN A 253 3.26 11.42 20.88
C ASN A 253 3.20 9.90 20.92
N ARG A 254 4.14 9.22 21.57
CA ARG A 254 4.21 7.74 21.55
C ARG A 254 2.99 7.05 22.14
N ASP A 255 2.32 7.69 23.07
CA ASP A 255 1.09 7.21 23.71
C ASP A 255 -0.20 7.69 23.02
N LYS A 256 -0.08 8.36 21.88
CA LYS A 256 -1.20 8.97 21.15
C LYS A 256 -1.33 8.41 19.75
N VAL A 257 -2.57 8.30 19.28
CA VAL A 257 -2.90 8.00 17.88
C VAL A 257 -3.84 9.09 17.39
N LEU A 258 -3.53 9.70 16.26
CA LEU A 258 -4.42 10.66 15.62
C LEU A 258 -5.48 9.89 14.81
N PHE A 259 -6.76 10.10 15.13
CA PHE A 259 -7.89 9.57 14.36
C PHE A 259 -8.51 10.68 13.53
N ILE A 260 -8.63 10.45 12.23
CA ILE A 260 -9.25 11.37 11.27
C ILE A 260 -10.47 10.68 10.65
N ASP A 261 -11.64 11.28 10.82
CA ASP A 261 -12.86 10.83 10.14
C ASP A 261 -13.04 11.58 8.81
N ALA A 262 -12.58 10.96 7.74
CA ALA A 262 -12.71 11.48 6.38
C ALA A 262 -13.87 10.82 5.59
N ARG A 263 -14.78 10.10 6.25
CA ARG A 263 -15.87 9.35 5.57
C ARG A 263 -16.80 10.24 4.77
N ASN A 264 -16.95 11.50 5.15
CA ASN A 264 -17.79 12.49 4.47
C ASN A 264 -16.97 13.63 3.83
N TYR A 265 -15.64 13.47 3.76
CA TYR A 265 -14.73 14.45 3.19
C TYR A 265 -14.20 13.94 1.85
N TYR A 266 -14.86 14.31 0.76
CA TYR A 266 -14.52 13.88 -0.60
C TYR A 266 -15.21 14.74 -1.64
N THR A 267 -14.79 14.60 -2.88
CA THR A 267 -15.47 15.12 -4.07
C THR A 267 -16.06 13.96 -4.87
N VAL A 268 -17.32 14.08 -5.27
CA VAL A 268 -17.99 13.09 -6.13
C VAL A 268 -17.54 13.28 -7.56
N VAL A 269 -16.87 12.27 -8.13
CA VAL A 269 -16.44 12.26 -9.54
C VAL A 269 -17.56 11.74 -10.44
N ASP A 270 -18.15 10.63 -10.02
CA ASP A 270 -19.33 10.05 -10.66
C ASP A 270 -20.17 9.28 -9.61
N ARG A 271 -21.28 8.67 -10.07
CA ARG A 271 -22.22 7.99 -9.18
C ARG A 271 -21.59 6.87 -8.34
N THR A 272 -20.45 6.34 -8.76
CA THR A 272 -19.77 5.19 -8.15
C THR A 272 -18.35 5.48 -7.69
N LEU A 273 -17.87 6.71 -7.88
CA LEU A 273 -16.49 7.09 -7.56
C LEU A 273 -16.41 8.42 -6.84
N ASN A 274 -15.80 8.37 -5.67
CA ASN A 274 -15.35 9.52 -4.88
C ASN A 274 -13.82 9.63 -4.93
N GLU A 275 -13.33 10.85 -4.82
CA GLU A 275 -11.88 11.09 -4.71
C GLU A 275 -11.58 12.28 -3.80
N TRP A 276 -10.34 12.41 -3.39
CA TRP A 276 -9.80 13.64 -2.84
C TRP A 276 -9.14 14.46 -3.95
N THR A 277 -9.52 15.72 -4.06
CA THR A 277 -8.85 16.69 -4.93
C THR A 277 -7.50 17.09 -4.32
N GLU A 278 -6.62 17.72 -5.12
CA GLU A 278 -5.33 18.24 -4.61
C GLU A 278 -5.52 19.23 -3.43
N TRP A 279 -6.59 20.02 -3.47
CA TRP A 279 -6.91 20.93 -2.36
C TRP A 279 -7.30 20.16 -1.10
N GLN A 280 -8.10 19.10 -1.24
CA GLN A 280 -8.52 18.27 -0.11
C GLN A 280 -7.36 17.46 0.49
N LEU A 281 -6.38 17.08 -0.32
CA LEU A 281 -5.19 16.38 0.13
C LEU A 281 -4.21 17.26 0.92
N ARG A 282 -4.30 18.59 0.75
CA ARG A 282 -3.42 19.56 1.44
C ARG A 282 -3.97 20.08 2.75
N ASN A 283 -5.26 19.90 3.01
CA ASN A 283 -5.96 20.37 4.21
C ASN A 283 -6.29 19.25 5.18
#